data_abca4091b5c692b88fd654caab81aa61
#
_entry.id   abca4091b5c692b88fd654caab81aa61
#
_cell.length_a   1.000
_cell.length_b   1.000
_cell.length_c   1.000
_cell.angle_alpha   90.00
_cell.angle_beta   90.00
_cell.angle_gamma   90.00
#
_symmetry.space_group_name_H-M   'P 1'
#
loop_
_entity.id
_entity.type
_entity.pdbx_description
1 polymer ?
#
loop_
_entity_poly.entity_id
_entity_poly.type
_entity_poly.pdbx_seq_one_letter_code
_entity_poly.pdbx_strand_id
1 'polypeptide(L)'
;LLAVLLLAGCAGNKSGTFEAGKNTFLLNGKPFVVKAAEVHYPRIPREYWEHRIEMCKALGMNTLCLYVFWNLHEETPGKYDFTGNKDIAAFCKLAQKHGMYVIVRPGPYVCAEWEMGGLPWWLLKNDSVQLRTLDPFYMQHVGAFMHEVGKQLQDLQITRGGNIIMVQVENEYGSYGTDKPYVSAI
;
A
#
# COMPACT_ATOMS: atom_id res chain seq x y z
N LEU A 1 -27.40 4.48 -46.33
CA LEU A 1 -26.20 4.59 -45.47
C LEU A 1 -26.65 4.55 -44.01
N LEU A 2 -26.47 3.40 -43.34
CA LEU A 2 -26.76 3.24 -41.92
C LEU A 2 -25.48 3.56 -41.15
N ALA A 3 -25.46 4.68 -40.42
CA ALA A 3 -24.34 5.02 -39.54
C ALA A 3 -24.52 4.28 -38.20
N VAL A 4 -23.69 3.25 -37.97
CA VAL A 4 -23.59 2.60 -36.65
C VAL A 4 -22.73 3.47 -35.76
N LEU A 5 -23.35 4.21 -34.82
CA LEU A 5 -22.67 4.87 -33.73
C LEU A 5 -22.18 3.79 -32.71
N LEU A 6 -20.91 3.46 -32.75
CA LEU A 6 -20.24 2.73 -31.68
C LEU A 6 -20.10 3.68 -30.48
N LEU A 7 -21.03 3.59 -29.53
CA LEU A 7 -20.87 4.13 -28.19
C LEU A 7 -19.79 3.30 -27.48
N ALA A 8 -18.53 3.77 -27.54
CA ALA A 8 -17.48 3.30 -26.63
C ALA A 8 -17.87 3.77 -25.22
N GLY A 9 -18.63 2.95 -24.51
CA GLY A 9 -18.89 3.15 -23.09
C GLY A 9 -17.57 3.04 -22.35
N CYS A 10 -17.08 4.14 -21.75
CA CYS A 10 -16.07 4.07 -20.72
C CYS A 10 -16.67 3.23 -19.58
N ALA A 11 -16.31 1.95 -19.53
CA ALA A 11 -16.60 1.11 -18.38
C ALA A 11 -15.74 1.62 -17.22
N GLY A 12 -16.21 2.62 -16.50
CA GLY A 12 -15.65 3.00 -15.21
C GLY A 12 -15.65 1.75 -14.33
N ASN A 13 -14.54 1.43 -13.71
CA ASN A 13 -14.44 0.32 -12.77
C ASN A 13 -15.54 0.48 -11.71
N LYS A 14 -16.38 -0.55 -11.55
CA LYS A 14 -17.44 -0.52 -10.53
C LYS A 14 -16.83 -0.55 -9.14
N SER A 15 -17.35 0.28 -8.25
CA SER A 15 -17.06 0.21 -6.82
C SER A 15 -17.30 -1.21 -6.30
N GLY A 16 -16.37 -1.73 -5.50
CA GLY A 16 -16.46 -3.03 -4.86
C GLY A 16 -16.44 -2.91 -3.33
N THR A 17 -16.61 -4.06 -2.65
CA THR A 17 -16.50 -4.16 -1.19
C THR A 17 -15.54 -5.27 -0.79
N PHE A 18 -14.84 -5.07 0.33
CA PHE A 18 -14.04 -6.10 0.99
C PHE A 18 -14.29 -6.01 2.50
N GLU A 19 -14.72 -7.11 3.09
CA GLU A 19 -15.24 -7.12 4.47
C GLU A 19 -14.75 -8.36 5.23
N ALA A 20 -14.63 -8.24 6.55
CA ALA A 20 -14.44 -9.38 7.44
C ALA A 20 -15.77 -10.07 7.68
N GLY A 21 -15.94 -11.28 7.15
CA GLY A 21 -17.09 -12.14 7.46
C GLY A 21 -16.86 -12.98 8.72
N LYS A 22 -17.84 -13.81 9.09
CA LYS A 22 -17.79 -14.63 10.33
C LYS A 22 -16.58 -15.58 10.35
N ASN A 23 -16.25 -16.23 9.24
CA ASN A 23 -15.17 -17.24 9.15
C ASN A 23 -14.28 -17.05 7.91
N THR A 24 -14.47 -16.01 7.15
CA THR A 24 -13.74 -15.72 5.91
C THR A 24 -13.85 -14.25 5.57
N PHE A 25 -12.99 -13.76 4.68
CA PHE A 25 -13.22 -12.46 4.04
C PHE A 25 -14.32 -12.56 2.99
N LEU A 26 -14.99 -11.45 2.76
CA LEU A 26 -16.01 -11.31 1.72
C LEU A 26 -15.56 -10.26 0.71
N LEU A 27 -15.47 -10.65 -0.55
CA LEU A 27 -15.22 -9.75 -1.68
C LEU A 27 -16.53 -9.61 -2.48
N ASN A 28 -17.10 -8.42 -2.52
CA ASN A 28 -18.41 -8.18 -3.14
C ASN A 28 -19.50 -9.14 -2.61
N GLY A 29 -19.50 -9.35 -1.30
CA GLY A 29 -20.44 -10.23 -0.59
C GLY A 29 -20.18 -11.73 -0.78
N LYS A 30 -19.15 -12.16 -1.50
CA LYS A 30 -18.80 -13.57 -1.73
C LYS A 30 -17.58 -13.98 -0.93
N PRO A 31 -17.54 -15.22 -0.39
CA PRO A 31 -16.34 -15.74 0.28
C PRO A 31 -15.08 -15.59 -0.57
N PHE A 32 -14.03 -15.05 0.04
CA PHE A 32 -12.76 -14.80 -0.62
C PHE A 32 -11.59 -15.23 0.27
N VAL A 33 -10.75 -16.13 -0.25
CA VAL A 33 -9.52 -16.56 0.40
C VAL A 33 -8.37 -15.73 -0.15
N VAL A 34 -7.76 -14.89 0.69
CA VAL A 34 -6.57 -14.13 0.33
C VAL A 34 -5.37 -15.08 0.20
N LYS A 35 -4.78 -15.14 -0.98
CA LYS A 35 -3.51 -15.83 -1.28
C LYS A 35 -2.53 -14.76 -1.72
N ALA A 36 -1.77 -14.21 -0.78
CA ALA A 36 -0.90 -13.08 -1.03
C ALA A 36 0.55 -13.48 -1.23
N ALA A 37 1.21 -12.85 -2.21
CA ALA A 37 2.66 -12.81 -2.33
C ALA A 37 3.15 -11.45 -1.85
N GLU A 38 4.17 -11.43 -1.01
CA GLU A 38 4.84 -10.23 -0.58
C GLU A 38 5.84 -9.78 -1.65
N VAL A 39 5.73 -8.53 -2.10
CA VAL A 39 6.53 -7.99 -3.20
C VAL A 39 7.02 -6.60 -2.83
N HIS A 40 8.33 -6.42 -2.79
CA HIS A 40 8.98 -5.13 -2.57
C HIS A 40 9.19 -4.45 -3.93
N TYR A 41 8.16 -3.77 -4.45
CA TYR A 41 8.18 -3.16 -5.78
C TYR A 41 9.41 -2.23 -6.02
N PRO A 42 9.93 -1.47 -5.04
CA PRO A 42 11.08 -0.60 -5.30
C PRO A 42 12.41 -1.36 -5.49
N ARG A 43 12.48 -2.62 -5.03
CA ARG A 43 13.66 -3.49 -5.23
C ARG A 43 13.69 -4.16 -6.59
N ILE A 44 12.61 -4.00 -7.37
CA ILE A 44 12.46 -4.60 -8.70
C ILE A 44 12.55 -3.48 -9.72
N PRO A 45 13.46 -3.53 -10.70
CA PRO A 45 13.45 -2.58 -11.80
C PRO A 45 12.09 -2.53 -12.48
N ARG A 46 11.60 -1.32 -12.79
CA ARG A 46 10.23 -1.09 -13.26
C ARG A 46 9.85 -1.95 -14.47
N GLU A 47 10.79 -2.17 -15.37
CA GLU A 47 10.63 -2.99 -16.58
C GLU A 47 10.34 -4.47 -16.28
N TYR A 48 10.62 -4.95 -15.07
CA TYR A 48 10.33 -6.31 -14.61
C TYR A 48 9.09 -6.45 -13.74
N TRP A 49 8.38 -5.36 -13.44
CA TRP A 49 7.20 -5.40 -12.58
C TRP A 49 6.11 -6.32 -13.14
N GLU A 50 5.80 -6.18 -14.43
CA GLU A 50 4.77 -7.00 -15.09
C GLU A 50 5.11 -8.48 -15.00
N HIS A 51 6.34 -8.84 -15.34
CA HIS A 51 6.81 -10.23 -15.25
C HIS A 51 6.70 -10.80 -13.82
N ARG A 52 7.04 -10.01 -12.77
CA ARG A 52 6.93 -10.47 -11.39
C ARG A 52 5.47 -10.67 -10.95
N ILE A 53 4.59 -9.80 -11.37
CA ILE A 53 3.14 -9.94 -11.14
C ILE A 53 2.59 -11.20 -11.80
N GLU A 54 2.97 -11.45 -13.05
CA GLU A 54 2.58 -12.66 -13.78
C GLU A 54 3.09 -13.93 -13.11
N MET A 55 4.32 -13.95 -12.60
CA MET A 55 4.87 -15.08 -11.85
C MET A 55 4.10 -15.33 -10.55
N CYS A 56 3.76 -14.29 -9.79
CA CYS A 56 2.91 -14.44 -8.60
C CYS A 56 1.55 -15.04 -8.97
N LYS A 57 0.94 -14.58 -10.05
CA LYS A 57 -0.33 -15.10 -10.55
C LYS A 57 -0.21 -16.56 -11.00
N ALA A 58 0.86 -16.92 -11.70
CA ALA A 58 1.12 -18.30 -12.13
C ALA A 58 1.30 -19.26 -10.94
N LEU A 59 1.81 -18.79 -9.81
CA LEU A 59 1.87 -19.53 -8.54
C LEU A 59 0.52 -19.68 -7.84
N GLY A 60 -0.57 -19.13 -8.41
CA GLY A 60 -1.91 -19.20 -7.85
C GLY A 60 -2.22 -18.12 -6.82
N MET A 61 -1.40 -17.06 -6.71
CA MET A 61 -1.70 -15.90 -5.88
C MET A 61 -2.81 -15.06 -6.53
N ASN A 62 -3.63 -14.43 -5.69
CA ASN A 62 -4.68 -13.51 -6.12
C ASN A 62 -4.48 -12.09 -5.57
N THR A 63 -3.49 -11.92 -4.72
CA THR A 63 -3.23 -10.67 -3.98
C THR A 63 -1.71 -10.44 -3.89
N LEU A 64 -1.31 -9.18 -3.95
CA LEU A 64 0.07 -8.74 -3.68
C LEU A 64 0.09 -7.95 -2.38
N CYS A 65 1.07 -8.19 -1.53
CA CYS A 65 1.30 -7.45 -0.30
C CYS A 65 2.50 -6.52 -0.51
N LEU A 66 2.30 -5.21 -0.37
CA LEU A 66 3.28 -4.19 -0.74
C LEU A 66 3.68 -3.37 0.49
N TYR A 67 4.98 -3.23 0.73
CA TYR A 67 5.50 -2.27 1.70
C TYR A 67 5.72 -0.90 1.07
N VAL A 68 5.48 0.17 1.84
CA VAL A 68 5.85 1.54 1.49
C VAL A 68 6.97 1.98 2.42
N PHE A 69 8.17 2.11 1.88
CA PHE A 69 9.36 2.46 2.66
C PHE A 69 9.46 3.97 2.82
N TRP A 70 9.13 4.51 3.98
CA TRP A 70 9.10 5.94 4.21
C TRP A 70 10.42 6.63 3.86
N ASN A 71 11.55 6.08 4.34
CA ASN A 71 12.89 6.64 4.07
C ASN A 71 13.27 6.67 2.58
N LEU A 72 12.65 5.81 1.75
CA LEU A 72 12.84 5.79 0.30
C LEU A 72 12.04 6.90 -0.40
N HIS A 73 10.84 7.18 0.11
CA HIS A 73 9.94 8.16 -0.47
C HIS A 73 10.20 9.59 0.03
N GLU A 74 10.82 9.74 1.21
CA GLU A 74 11.14 11.02 1.84
C GLU A 74 12.58 11.01 2.34
N GLU A 75 13.54 11.03 1.43
CA GLU A 75 14.98 11.07 1.74
C GLU A 75 15.39 12.39 2.41
N THR A 76 14.67 13.46 2.09
CA THR A 76 14.82 14.79 2.69
C THR A 76 13.47 15.23 3.25
N PRO A 77 13.42 15.76 4.49
CA PRO A 77 12.16 16.18 5.10
C PRO A 77 11.31 17.07 4.19
N GLY A 78 10.04 16.71 4.01
CA GLY A 78 9.06 17.43 3.20
C GLY A 78 9.23 17.28 1.68
N LYS A 79 10.18 16.46 1.20
CA LYS A 79 10.37 16.19 -0.22
C LYS A 79 10.03 14.74 -0.53
N TYR A 80 8.87 14.55 -1.13
CA TYR A 80 8.34 13.21 -1.44
C TYR A 80 8.59 12.85 -2.90
N ASP A 81 9.00 11.60 -3.12
CA ASP A 81 9.22 11.03 -4.46
C ASP A 81 8.47 9.71 -4.62
N PHE A 82 7.49 9.73 -5.54
CA PHE A 82 6.70 8.55 -5.95
C PHE A 82 6.85 8.32 -7.46
N THR A 83 8.06 8.51 -8.01
CA THR A 83 8.34 8.37 -9.44
C THR A 83 9.21 7.14 -9.75
N GLY A 84 9.29 6.74 -11.01
CA GLY A 84 10.15 5.64 -11.45
C GLY A 84 9.83 4.33 -10.70
N ASN A 85 10.86 3.72 -10.09
CA ASN A 85 10.71 2.51 -9.26
C ASN A 85 9.95 2.74 -7.94
N LYS A 86 9.76 4.02 -7.54
CA LYS A 86 9.03 4.40 -6.33
C LYS A 86 7.54 4.63 -6.57
N ASP A 87 7.05 4.49 -7.83
CA ASP A 87 5.66 4.75 -8.22
C ASP A 87 4.73 3.59 -7.82
N ILE A 88 4.29 3.60 -6.55
CA ILE A 88 3.38 2.59 -6.01
C ILE A 88 2.02 2.61 -6.72
N ALA A 89 1.55 3.79 -7.15
CA ALA A 89 0.26 3.89 -7.83
C ALA A 89 0.30 3.18 -9.19
N ALA A 90 1.39 3.35 -9.95
CA ALA A 90 1.59 2.62 -11.21
C ALA A 90 1.70 1.11 -10.98
N PHE A 91 2.39 0.67 -9.91
CA PHE A 91 2.47 -0.75 -9.57
C PHE A 91 1.10 -1.35 -9.24
N CYS A 92 0.29 -0.65 -8.42
CA CYS A 92 -1.07 -1.09 -8.09
C CYS A 92 -1.96 -1.17 -9.35
N LYS A 93 -1.91 -0.18 -10.25
CA LYS A 93 -2.64 -0.20 -11.52
C LYS A 93 -2.21 -1.36 -12.41
N LEU A 94 -0.92 -1.66 -12.47
CA LEU A 94 -0.40 -2.80 -13.20
C LEU A 94 -0.90 -4.12 -12.61
N ALA A 95 -0.88 -4.26 -11.28
CA ALA A 95 -1.46 -5.41 -10.59
C ALA A 95 -2.96 -5.57 -10.92
N GLN A 96 -3.73 -4.46 -10.94
CA GLN A 96 -5.14 -4.45 -11.31
C GLN A 96 -5.36 -4.93 -12.75
N LYS A 97 -4.54 -4.49 -13.70
CA LYS A 97 -4.57 -4.95 -15.10
C LYS A 97 -4.45 -6.48 -15.21
N HIS A 98 -3.67 -7.10 -14.32
CA HIS A 98 -3.50 -8.55 -14.23
C HIS A 98 -4.53 -9.25 -13.33
N GLY A 99 -5.54 -8.52 -12.82
CA GLY A 99 -6.59 -9.06 -11.96
C GLY A 99 -6.11 -9.45 -10.56
N MET A 100 -5.03 -8.82 -10.07
CA MET A 100 -4.50 -9.01 -8.72
C MET A 100 -5.02 -7.93 -7.78
N TYR A 101 -5.42 -8.33 -6.58
CA TYR A 101 -5.71 -7.41 -5.49
C TYR A 101 -4.43 -6.98 -4.78
N VAL A 102 -4.54 -5.94 -3.93
CA VAL A 102 -3.39 -5.38 -3.22
C VAL A 102 -3.72 -5.19 -1.74
N ILE A 103 -2.78 -5.56 -0.89
CA ILE A 103 -2.69 -5.17 0.52
C ILE A 103 -1.53 -4.20 0.63
N VAL A 104 -1.76 -3.00 1.19
CA VAL A 104 -0.71 -2.00 1.37
C VAL A 104 -0.27 -1.98 2.83
N ARG A 105 1.04 -1.93 3.05
CA ARG A 105 1.67 -1.83 4.37
C ARG A 105 2.51 -0.54 4.44
N PRO A 106 1.86 0.62 4.74
CA PRO A 106 2.53 1.92 4.73
C PRO A 106 3.37 2.21 5.98
N GLY A 107 3.29 1.35 6.97
CA GLY A 107 4.03 1.51 8.21
C GLY A 107 3.29 2.32 9.27
N PRO A 108 3.97 3.33 9.88
CA PRO A 108 5.22 4.03 9.52
C PRO A 108 6.51 3.19 9.61
N TYR A 109 6.58 2.24 10.55
CA TYR A 109 7.63 1.23 10.61
C TYR A 109 7.17 -0.03 9.86
N VAL A 110 7.98 -0.57 8.96
CA VAL A 110 7.61 -1.73 8.12
C VAL A 110 8.53 -2.93 8.27
N CYS A 111 9.65 -2.81 8.97
CA CYS A 111 10.67 -3.86 9.10
C CYS A 111 11.27 -4.28 7.74
N ALA A 112 10.81 -5.37 7.16
CA ALA A 112 11.00 -5.83 5.77
C ALA A 112 12.47 -6.00 5.33
N GLU A 113 13.39 -6.29 6.27
CA GLU A 113 14.84 -6.30 6.03
C GLU A 113 15.27 -5.03 5.27
N TRP A 114 14.73 -3.89 5.70
CA TRP A 114 15.03 -2.58 5.16
C TRP A 114 15.68 -1.69 6.22
N GLU A 115 16.58 -0.80 5.80
CA GLU A 115 17.29 0.10 6.70
C GLU A 115 16.32 0.85 7.62
N MET A 116 16.62 0.86 8.93
CA MET A 116 15.79 1.42 10.01
C MET A 116 14.30 0.96 9.96
N GLY A 117 14.01 -0.19 9.34
CA GLY A 117 12.63 -0.64 9.15
C GLY A 117 11.77 0.33 8.34
N GLY A 118 12.39 1.11 7.46
CA GLY A 118 11.75 2.10 6.61
C GLY A 118 11.63 3.49 7.21
N LEU A 119 12.00 3.71 8.48
CA LEU A 119 11.97 5.05 9.09
C LEU A 119 13.08 5.93 8.53
N PRO A 120 12.84 7.22 8.26
CA PRO A 120 13.86 8.14 7.78
C PRO A 120 14.92 8.43 8.84
N TRP A 121 16.18 8.38 8.46
CA TRP A 121 17.34 8.68 9.31
C TRP A 121 17.29 10.08 9.92
N TRP A 122 16.72 11.05 9.22
CA TRP A 122 16.68 12.45 9.65
C TRP A 122 15.77 12.69 10.86
N LEU A 123 14.87 11.73 11.20
CA LEU A 123 14.12 11.77 12.46
C LEU A 123 15.07 11.78 13.68
N LEU A 124 16.20 11.08 13.57
CA LEU A 124 17.21 11.00 14.65
C LEU A 124 18.03 12.27 14.83
N LYS A 125 17.84 13.31 14.01
CA LYS A 125 18.42 14.63 14.29
C LYS A 125 17.79 15.33 15.49
N ASN A 126 16.61 14.89 15.89
CA ASN A 126 16.01 15.27 17.16
C ASN A 126 16.43 14.24 18.23
N ASP A 127 17.40 14.60 19.07
CA ASP A 127 17.99 13.71 20.08
C ASP A 127 16.95 13.19 21.10
N SER A 128 15.80 13.85 21.24
CA SER A 128 14.73 13.47 22.17
C SER A 128 13.60 12.68 21.54
N VAL A 129 13.64 12.41 20.24
CA VAL A 129 12.55 11.72 19.55
C VAL A 129 12.33 10.29 20.07
N GLN A 130 11.09 9.96 20.31
CA GLN A 130 10.67 8.60 20.65
C GLN A 130 9.93 7.98 19.48
N LEU A 131 10.65 7.14 18.72
CA LEU A 131 10.08 6.48 17.54
C LEU A 131 9.03 5.45 17.94
N ARG A 132 8.01 5.28 17.09
CA ARG A 132 6.91 4.31 17.26
C ARG A 132 6.12 4.55 18.55
N THR A 133 5.90 5.83 18.89
CA THR A 133 5.11 6.29 20.04
C THR A 133 4.27 7.51 19.65
N LEU A 134 3.48 8.03 20.60
CA LEU A 134 2.76 9.31 20.43
C LEU A 134 3.66 10.55 20.59
N ASP A 135 4.98 10.43 20.43
CA ASP A 135 5.87 11.58 20.42
C ASP A 135 5.37 12.64 19.42
N PRO A 136 5.15 13.90 19.81
CA PRO A 136 4.52 14.91 18.95
C PRO A 136 5.33 15.21 17.69
N PHE A 137 6.67 15.21 17.76
CA PHE A 137 7.51 15.43 16.59
C PHE A 137 7.40 14.26 15.63
N TYR A 138 7.50 13.02 16.14
CA TYR A 138 7.36 11.83 15.34
C TYR A 138 5.98 11.76 14.66
N MET A 139 4.89 11.95 15.41
CA MET A 139 3.53 11.86 14.88
C MET A 139 3.20 12.95 13.87
N GLN A 140 3.78 14.15 14.00
CA GLN A 140 3.64 15.19 12.99
C GLN A 140 4.18 14.74 11.64
N HIS A 141 5.36 14.12 11.62
CA HIS A 141 5.99 13.62 10.40
C HIS A 141 5.29 12.38 9.86
N VAL A 142 4.86 11.46 10.73
CA VAL A 142 4.02 10.30 10.36
C VAL A 142 2.76 10.76 9.64
N GLY A 143 2.03 11.73 10.21
CA GLY A 143 0.80 12.26 9.60
C GLY A 143 1.04 12.87 8.22
N ALA A 144 2.13 13.63 8.05
CA ALA A 144 2.50 14.20 6.78
C ALA A 144 2.81 13.12 5.72
N PHE A 145 3.59 12.11 6.08
CA PHE A 145 3.92 11.00 5.19
C PHE A 145 2.67 10.19 4.81
N MET A 146 1.84 9.81 5.79
CA MET A 146 0.60 9.06 5.53
C MET A 146 -0.36 9.82 4.64
N HIS A 147 -0.42 11.16 4.77
CA HIS A 147 -1.20 12.01 3.88
C HIS A 147 -0.70 11.93 2.43
N GLU A 148 0.61 11.97 2.19
CA GLU A 148 1.20 11.86 0.85
C GLU A 148 0.98 10.47 0.25
N VAL A 149 1.13 9.39 1.04
CA VAL A 149 0.77 8.03 0.61
C VAL A 149 -0.72 7.95 0.26
N GLY A 150 -1.58 8.55 1.09
CA GLY A 150 -3.01 8.61 0.85
C GLY A 150 -3.37 9.26 -0.49
N LYS A 151 -2.70 10.34 -0.87
CA LYS A 151 -2.87 11.00 -2.18
C LYS A 151 -2.57 10.05 -3.35
N GLN A 152 -1.56 9.17 -3.21
CA GLN A 152 -1.21 8.22 -4.27
C GLN A 152 -2.24 7.10 -4.42
N LEU A 153 -2.89 6.71 -3.32
CA LEU A 153 -3.64 5.45 -3.23
C LEU A 153 -5.16 5.62 -3.09
N GLN A 154 -5.67 6.82 -2.77
CA GLN A 154 -7.08 7.02 -2.48
C GLN A 154 -8.04 6.55 -3.58
N ASP A 155 -7.68 6.75 -4.85
CA ASP A 155 -8.51 6.37 -5.99
C ASP A 155 -8.31 4.91 -6.43
N LEU A 156 -7.37 4.20 -5.80
CA LEU A 156 -7.06 2.80 -6.08
C LEU A 156 -7.70 1.83 -5.08
N GLN A 157 -8.46 2.35 -4.12
CA GLN A 157 -9.20 1.53 -3.17
C GLN A 157 -10.35 0.77 -3.86
N ILE A 158 -10.65 -0.43 -3.39
CA ILE A 158 -11.72 -1.27 -3.94
C ILE A 158 -13.07 -0.53 -3.96
N THR A 159 -13.35 0.28 -2.97
CA THR A 159 -14.56 1.09 -2.85
C THR A 159 -14.67 2.20 -3.91
N ARG A 160 -13.57 2.52 -4.59
CA ARG A 160 -13.51 3.47 -5.71
C ARG A 160 -13.24 2.81 -7.06
N GLY A 161 -13.39 1.48 -7.12
CA GLY A 161 -13.15 0.70 -8.35
C GLY A 161 -11.69 0.33 -8.59
N GLY A 162 -10.81 0.56 -7.60
CA GLY A 162 -9.43 0.08 -7.60
C GLY A 162 -9.30 -1.36 -7.14
N ASN A 163 -8.10 -1.75 -6.76
CA ASN A 163 -7.76 -3.13 -6.36
C ASN A 163 -7.16 -3.24 -4.95
N ILE A 164 -7.04 -2.12 -4.21
CA ILE A 164 -6.56 -2.14 -2.83
C ILE A 164 -7.71 -2.59 -1.94
N ILE A 165 -7.53 -3.74 -1.27
CA ILE A 165 -8.55 -4.38 -0.43
C ILE A 165 -8.27 -4.21 1.05
N MET A 166 -7.02 -3.92 1.44
CA MET A 166 -6.64 -3.84 2.85
C MET A 166 -5.44 -2.92 3.03
N VAL A 167 -5.38 -2.25 4.18
CA VAL A 167 -4.22 -1.47 4.63
C VAL A 167 -3.83 -1.97 6.01
N GLN A 168 -2.54 -2.26 6.22
CA GLN A 168 -2.00 -2.63 7.52
C GLN A 168 -1.45 -1.40 8.23
N VAL A 169 -1.79 -1.23 9.48
CA VAL A 169 -1.23 -0.21 10.37
C VAL A 169 -0.05 -0.81 11.11
N GLU A 170 1.11 -0.13 11.08
CA GLU A 170 2.34 -0.55 11.76
C GLU A 170 2.87 -1.93 11.32
N ASN A 171 3.90 -2.43 11.98
CA ASN A 171 4.42 -3.77 11.78
C ASN A 171 4.76 -4.43 13.10
N GLU A 172 4.15 -5.59 13.36
CA GLU A 172 4.40 -6.43 14.56
C GLU A 172 4.37 -5.65 15.89
N TYR A 173 3.57 -4.58 15.95
CA TYR A 173 3.59 -3.68 17.11
C TYR A 173 3.24 -4.40 18.42
N GLY A 174 2.38 -5.40 18.38
CA GLY A 174 2.04 -6.21 19.55
C GLY A 174 3.20 -7.00 20.15
N SER A 175 4.28 -7.23 19.38
CA SER A 175 5.54 -7.84 19.85
C SER A 175 6.57 -6.78 20.25
N TYR A 176 6.42 -5.55 19.77
CA TYR A 176 7.31 -4.43 20.07
C TYR A 176 6.84 -3.62 21.29
N GLY A 177 5.54 -3.34 21.36
CA GLY A 177 4.97 -2.49 22.41
C GLY A 177 3.48 -2.75 22.63
N THR A 178 2.92 -2.02 23.61
CA THR A 178 1.52 -2.16 24.01
C THR A 178 0.74 -0.85 23.93
N ASP A 179 1.31 0.19 23.31
CA ASP A 179 0.69 1.51 23.19
C ASP A 179 -0.42 1.51 22.15
N LYS A 180 -1.61 1.08 22.59
CA LYS A 180 -2.82 1.09 21.74
C LYS A 180 -3.21 2.48 21.25
N PRO A 181 -3.13 3.57 22.09
CA PRO A 181 -3.36 4.93 21.61
C PRO A 181 -2.50 5.30 20.39
N TYR A 182 -1.21 4.96 20.40
CA TYR A 182 -0.34 5.19 19.25
C TYR A 182 -0.84 4.49 17.97
N VAL A 183 -1.09 3.17 18.05
CA VAL A 183 -1.58 2.40 16.89
C VAL A 183 -2.94 2.90 16.39
N SER A 184 -3.77 3.41 17.31
CA SER A 184 -5.09 3.96 16.94
C SER A 184 -5.01 5.36 16.33
N ALA A 185 -3.90 6.07 16.51
CA ALA A 185 -3.70 7.42 15.97
C ALA A 185 -3.15 7.44 14.54
N ILE A 186 -2.60 6.30 14.07
CA ILE A 186 -2.17 6.09 12.69
C ILE A 186 -3.37 5.73 11.81
#